data_6db0886936c89774d8316b1e096aef9a
#
_entry.id   6db0886936c89774d8316b1e096aef9a
#
_cell.length_a   1.000
_cell.length_b   1.000
_cell.length_c   1.000
_cell.angle_alpha   90.00
_cell.angle_beta   90.00
_cell.angle_gamma   90.00
#
_symmetry.space_group_name_H-M   'P 1'
#
loop_
_entity.id
_entity.type
_entity.pdbx_description
1 polymer ?
#
loop_
_entity_poly.entity_id
_entity_poly.type
_entity_poly.pdbx_seq_one_letter_code
_entity_poly.pdbx_strand_id
1 'polypeptide(L)'
;MVRRVFLLAATALLAACAQAPAAPEGTLSTKDLHWLNTVSFGADQASIARLKAVGRQRYLEEQLKQPVADPPELAGMIAALPIATQDGPTRFAALRAARQRVNALPDGDEKQQARESLNKDGREVVLDASRRHLLRALYSPSQLREQMTWFWLNHFNVYANKGQVRWMLPEYEERAIRPHVFGRFRDLVMATVTAPAMLDYLDNAQSAANRVNENYARELMELHTLGVSGGASGSRYTQQDVQELARVLTGVGLNLRGEPPKLNPQRAALYRADGLFEFNPARHDFGGKTLLGVRIPSGGAQAGFAEVEQAVAVLSRDPATARFISRKLAEYFVADSPPPALVDRMVATFTRTDGDIGAVLTTMFLAPEFDRVLASGSRKFKDPMVFVVSSMRLAYDGRQVTNLRPVVNWLNQLGEPLYGHVAPDGYPSSEGAWASSGQMVRRFEIARAIGSGPAGLFAGDDGKPTARRGFPVANSRMFYDTIERTLGPSTRAALAQAESQAEWNTVLLSSPEWMQR
;
A
#
# COMPACT_ATOMS: atom_id res chain seq x y z
N MET A 1 84.91 -31.77 13.72
CA MET A 1 84.19 -30.53 13.62
C MET A 1 83.17 -30.65 12.52
N VAL A 2 81.93 -30.96 12.91
CA VAL A 2 80.83 -31.18 11.93
C VAL A 2 79.76 -30.11 12.16
N ARG A 3 79.56 -29.23 11.15
CA ARG A 3 78.49 -28.22 11.13
C ARG A 3 77.18 -28.88 10.64
N ARG A 4 76.18 -28.89 11.50
CA ARG A 4 74.79 -29.24 11.11
C ARG A 4 74.10 -28.00 10.55
N VAL A 5 73.59 -28.10 9.31
CA VAL A 5 72.72 -27.15 8.66
C VAL A 5 71.26 -27.58 8.93
N PHE A 6 70.47 -26.70 9.61
CA PHE A 6 69.03 -26.87 9.74
C PHE A 6 68.32 -26.27 8.53
N LEU A 7 67.61 -27.10 7.75
CA LEU A 7 66.62 -26.64 6.74
C LEU A 7 65.27 -26.45 7.44
N LEU A 8 64.79 -25.22 7.46
CA LEU A 8 63.41 -24.89 7.79
C LEU A 8 62.54 -25.02 6.53
N ALA A 9 61.66 -26.00 6.50
CA ALA A 9 60.61 -26.12 5.48
C ALA A 9 59.42 -25.25 5.91
N ALA A 10 59.16 -24.14 5.23
CA ALA A 10 57.96 -23.34 5.37
C ALA A 10 56.85 -23.92 4.50
N THR A 11 55.85 -24.57 5.14
CA THR A 11 54.60 -25.00 4.48
C THR A 11 53.67 -23.82 4.34
N ALA A 12 53.56 -23.28 3.14
CA ALA A 12 52.52 -22.29 2.78
C ALA A 12 51.16 -23.00 2.61
N LEU A 13 50.24 -22.82 3.55
CA LEU A 13 48.82 -23.17 3.35
C LEU A 13 48.20 -22.17 2.37
N LEU A 14 48.00 -22.58 1.14
CA LEU A 14 47.11 -21.89 0.19
C LEU A 14 45.65 -22.18 0.60
N ALA A 15 45.02 -21.20 1.24
CA ALA A 15 43.58 -21.17 1.41
C ALA A 15 42.94 -20.91 0.03
N ALA A 16 42.46 -21.95 -0.62
CA ALA A 16 41.63 -21.82 -1.80
C ALA A 16 40.27 -21.26 -1.39
N CYS A 17 40.07 -19.97 -1.58
CA CYS A 17 38.72 -19.40 -1.61
C CYS A 17 37.99 -20.05 -2.79
N ALA A 18 37.08 -20.99 -2.49
CA ALA A 18 36.17 -21.52 -3.49
C ALA A 18 35.26 -20.35 -3.93
N GLN A 19 35.60 -19.72 -5.04
CA GLN A 19 34.74 -18.82 -5.75
C GLN A 19 33.53 -19.62 -6.23
N ALA A 20 32.33 -19.21 -5.78
CA ALA A 20 31.09 -19.73 -6.34
C ALA A 20 31.14 -19.56 -7.90
N PRO A 21 30.68 -20.55 -8.67
CA PRO A 21 30.71 -20.46 -10.12
C PRO A 21 29.98 -19.20 -10.57
N ALA A 22 30.65 -18.43 -11.44
CA ALA A 22 30.04 -17.26 -12.07
C ALA A 22 28.77 -17.69 -12.80
N ALA A 23 27.67 -16.96 -12.59
CA ALA A 23 26.41 -17.22 -13.28
C ALA A 23 26.66 -17.14 -14.82
N PRO A 24 26.06 -18.05 -15.62
CA PRO A 24 26.20 -17.99 -17.07
C PRO A 24 25.80 -16.62 -17.60
N GLU A 25 26.52 -16.11 -18.58
CA GLU A 25 26.26 -14.82 -19.23
C GLU A 25 24.77 -14.75 -19.64
N GLY A 26 24.06 -13.69 -19.17
CA GLY A 26 22.65 -13.49 -19.45
C GLY A 26 21.67 -13.92 -18.35
N THR A 27 22.12 -14.48 -17.22
CA THR A 27 21.23 -14.82 -16.09
C THR A 27 21.21 -13.71 -15.04
N LEU A 28 20.01 -13.44 -14.48
CA LEU A 28 19.85 -12.51 -13.37
C LEU A 28 20.52 -13.09 -12.10
N SER A 29 21.28 -12.28 -11.35
CA SER A 29 21.84 -12.74 -10.09
C SER A 29 20.70 -12.96 -9.06
N THR A 30 20.90 -13.89 -8.10
CA THR A 30 19.96 -14.11 -6.99
C THR A 30 19.69 -12.82 -6.23
N LYS A 31 20.73 -12.01 -6.01
CA LYS A 31 20.63 -10.68 -5.38
C LYS A 31 19.73 -9.72 -6.17
N ASP A 32 19.85 -9.70 -7.50
CA ASP A 32 19.01 -8.86 -8.38
C ASP A 32 17.56 -9.35 -8.43
N LEU A 33 17.35 -10.66 -8.37
CA LEU A 33 16.02 -11.24 -8.28
C LEU A 33 15.31 -10.81 -6.98
N HIS A 34 16.00 -10.91 -5.84
CA HIS A 34 15.44 -10.47 -4.56
C HIS A 34 15.20 -8.97 -4.52
N TRP A 35 16.11 -8.17 -5.09
CA TRP A 35 15.90 -6.75 -5.26
C TRP A 35 14.64 -6.46 -6.08
N LEU A 36 14.45 -7.17 -7.21
CA LEU A 36 13.26 -7.02 -8.07
C LEU A 36 11.98 -7.43 -7.34
N ASN A 37 11.99 -8.53 -6.60
CA ASN A 37 10.86 -8.97 -5.78
C ASN A 37 10.50 -7.96 -4.67
N THR A 38 11.48 -7.17 -4.21
CA THR A 38 11.22 -6.12 -3.22
C THR A 38 10.59 -4.89 -3.85
N VAL A 39 11.02 -4.46 -5.04
CA VAL A 39 10.46 -3.27 -5.73
C VAL A 39 9.17 -3.56 -6.52
N SER A 40 8.73 -4.82 -6.56
CA SER A 40 7.51 -5.25 -7.26
C SER A 40 6.70 -6.23 -6.43
N PHE A 41 5.47 -6.50 -6.81
CA PHE A 41 4.68 -7.61 -6.25
C PHE A 41 5.15 -8.99 -6.75
N GLY A 42 6.43 -9.15 -7.05
CA GLY A 42 7.02 -10.36 -7.58
C GLY A 42 7.44 -10.21 -9.04
N ALA A 43 8.58 -10.82 -9.36
CA ALA A 43 9.14 -10.82 -10.69
C ALA A 43 8.24 -11.56 -11.69
N ASP A 44 8.17 -11.05 -12.90
CA ASP A 44 7.63 -11.68 -14.10
C ASP A 44 8.65 -11.62 -15.23
N GLN A 45 8.37 -12.29 -16.34
CA GLN A 45 9.30 -12.36 -17.45
C GLN A 45 9.69 -10.98 -18.01
N ALA A 46 8.73 -10.06 -18.10
CA ALA A 46 8.95 -8.71 -18.62
C ALA A 46 9.86 -7.87 -17.71
N SER A 47 9.61 -7.88 -16.41
CA SER A 47 10.39 -7.14 -15.41
C SER A 47 11.82 -7.67 -15.29
N ILE A 48 12.02 -8.99 -15.36
CA ILE A 48 13.34 -9.62 -15.40
C ILE A 48 14.12 -9.20 -16.66
N ALA A 49 13.48 -9.29 -17.82
CA ALA A 49 14.11 -8.88 -19.08
C ALA A 49 14.49 -7.39 -19.05
N ARG A 50 13.61 -6.53 -18.51
CA ARG A 50 13.89 -5.10 -18.40
C ARG A 50 15.04 -4.82 -17.44
N LEU A 51 15.03 -5.43 -16.24
CA LEU A 51 16.11 -5.24 -15.26
C LEU A 51 17.47 -5.67 -15.82
N LYS A 52 17.53 -6.80 -16.53
CA LYS A 52 18.75 -7.25 -17.22
C LYS A 52 19.26 -6.24 -18.24
N ALA A 53 18.35 -5.64 -19.00
CA ALA A 53 18.71 -4.70 -20.07
C ALA A 53 19.24 -3.36 -19.54
N VAL A 54 18.73 -2.86 -18.41
CA VAL A 54 19.01 -1.48 -17.98
C VAL A 54 19.71 -1.36 -16.62
N GLY A 55 19.77 -2.44 -15.83
CA GLY A 55 20.32 -2.44 -14.47
C GLY A 55 19.39 -1.78 -13.44
N ARG A 56 19.72 -1.93 -12.13
CA ARG A 56 18.85 -1.49 -11.02
C ARG A 56 18.56 0.01 -11.01
N GLN A 57 19.58 0.83 -11.20
CA GLN A 57 19.42 2.28 -11.14
C GLN A 57 18.41 2.76 -12.19
N ARG A 58 18.63 2.38 -13.43
CA ARG A 58 17.74 2.82 -14.53
C ARG A 58 16.34 2.22 -14.41
N TYR A 59 16.25 0.94 -13.99
CA TYR A 59 14.95 0.32 -13.71
C TYR A 59 14.18 1.09 -12.63
N LEU A 60 14.84 1.45 -11.52
CA LEU A 60 14.22 2.23 -10.44
C LEU A 60 13.77 3.62 -10.91
N GLU A 61 14.62 4.32 -11.68
CA GLU A 61 14.26 5.61 -12.29
C GLU A 61 12.99 5.51 -13.14
N GLU A 62 12.83 4.43 -13.90
CA GLU A 62 11.64 4.19 -14.71
C GLU A 62 10.40 3.91 -13.86
N GLN A 63 10.54 3.14 -12.79
CA GLN A 63 9.46 2.85 -11.84
C GLN A 63 9.00 4.10 -11.06
N LEU A 64 9.89 5.04 -10.79
CA LEU A 64 9.60 6.30 -10.09
C LEU A 64 9.04 7.40 -10.99
N LYS A 65 9.13 7.26 -12.31
CA LYS A 65 8.56 8.25 -13.23
C LYS A 65 7.06 8.41 -13.02
N GLN A 66 6.59 9.63 -13.26
CA GLN A 66 5.16 9.99 -13.23
C GLN A 66 4.33 9.12 -14.18
N PRO A 67 3.01 9.00 -13.95
CA PRO A 67 2.24 7.84 -14.38
C PRO A 67 2.40 7.57 -15.87
N VAL A 68 2.91 6.38 -16.16
CA VAL A 68 2.65 5.73 -17.44
C VAL A 68 1.16 5.35 -17.41
N ALA A 69 0.42 5.69 -18.45
CA ALA A 69 -0.96 5.24 -18.58
C ALA A 69 -1.03 3.72 -18.45
N ASP A 70 -2.08 3.22 -17.81
CA ASP A 70 -2.31 1.79 -17.77
C ASP A 70 -2.31 1.21 -19.20
N PRO A 71 -1.72 0.04 -19.46
CA PRO A 71 -1.78 -0.61 -20.77
C PRO A 71 -3.23 -0.70 -21.26
N PRO A 72 -3.51 -0.60 -22.58
CA PRO A 72 -4.89 -0.56 -23.10
C PRO A 72 -5.79 -1.68 -22.60
N GLU A 73 -5.26 -2.90 -22.45
CA GLU A 73 -6.00 -4.05 -21.91
C GLU A 73 -6.39 -3.86 -20.45
N LEU A 74 -5.44 -3.40 -19.62
CA LEU A 74 -5.69 -3.10 -18.20
C LEU A 74 -6.67 -1.93 -18.06
N ALA A 75 -6.49 -0.87 -18.85
CA ALA A 75 -7.39 0.27 -18.88
C ALA A 75 -8.82 -0.16 -19.26
N GLY A 76 -8.97 -1.06 -20.23
CA GLY A 76 -10.25 -1.64 -20.63
C GLY A 76 -10.91 -2.43 -19.50
N MET A 77 -10.15 -3.28 -18.78
CA MET A 77 -10.68 -4.03 -17.62
C MET A 77 -11.14 -3.10 -16.49
N ILE A 78 -10.38 -2.04 -16.22
CA ILE A 78 -10.74 -1.04 -15.20
C ILE A 78 -11.98 -0.25 -15.61
N ALA A 79 -12.05 0.18 -16.87
CA ALA A 79 -13.20 0.92 -17.40
C ALA A 79 -14.50 0.10 -17.40
N ALA A 80 -14.42 -1.23 -17.47
CA ALA A 80 -15.56 -2.12 -17.38
C ALA A 80 -16.15 -2.26 -15.96
N LEU A 81 -15.44 -1.79 -14.93
CA LEU A 81 -15.95 -1.84 -13.56
C LEU A 81 -17.07 -0.80 -13.35
N PRO A 82 -18.21 -1.15 -12.72
CA PRO A 82 -19.31 -0.22 -12.44
C PRO A 82 -18.87 1.07 -11.75
N ILE A 83 -17.87 1.03 -10.87
CA ILE A 83 -17.33 2.22 -10.19
C ILE A 83 -16.65 3.22 -11.13
N ALA A 84 -16.24 2.81 -12.33
CA ALA A 84 -15.59 3.69 -13.31
C ALA A 84 -16.58 4.60 -14.05
N THR A 85 -17.88 4.30 -14.00
CA THR A 85 -18.94 5.00 -14.75
C THR A 85 -19.51 6.21 -14.02
N GLN A 86 -19.22 6.38 -12.73
CA GLN A 86 -19.76 7.44 -11.88
C GLN A 86 -18.68 8.05 -10.99
N ASP A 87 -18.67 9.36 -10.91
CA ASP A 87 -17.87 10.08 -9.91
C ASP A 87 -18.51 10.01 -8.50
N GLY A 88 -17.76 10.45 -7.49
CA GLY A 88 -18.19 10.43 -6.09
C GLY A 88 -19.47 11.24 -5.83
N PRO A 89 -19.59 12.49 -6.28
CA PRO A 89 -20.80 13.28 -6.13
C PRO A 89 -22.05 12.63 -6.74
N THR A 90 -21.95 12.11 -7.95
CA THR A 90 -23.03 11.39 -8.65
C THR A 90 -23.46 10.14 -7.88
N ARG A 91 -22.50 9.32 -7.45
CA ARG A 91 -22.75 8.12 -6.63
C ARG A 91 -23.42 8.49 -5.31
N PHE A 92 -22.98 9.56 -4.67
CA PHE A 92 -23.59 10.03 -3.42
C PHE A 92 -24.99 10.59 -3.61
N ALA A 93 -25.26 11.30 -4.71
CA ALA A 93 -26.62 11.76 -5.05
C ALA A 93 -27.58 10.57 -5.26
N ALA A 94 -27.14 9.53 -5.96
CA ALA A 94 -27.88 8.29 -6.15
C ALA A 94 -28.16 7.57 -4.82
N LEU A 95 -27.15 7.46 -3.95
CA LEU A 95 -27.28 6.90 -2.61
C LEU A 95 -28.33 7.66 -1.77
N ARG A 96 -28.27 9.00 -1.78
CA ARG A 96 -29.23 9.84 -1.05
C ARG A 96 -30.66 9.63 -1.54
N ALA A 97 -30.85 9.60 -2.86
CA ALA A 97 -32.16 9.32 -3.46
C ALA A 97 -32.66 7.92 -3.11
N ALA A 98 -31.79 6.91 -3.12
CA ALA A 98 -32.13 5.54 -2.71
C ALA A 98 -32.56 5.48 -1.23
N ARG A 99 -31.80 6.13 -0.33
CA ARG A 99 -32.14 6.22 1.10
C ARG A 99 -33.47 6.92 1.34
N GLN A 100 -33.77 7.97 0.59
CA GLN A 100 -35.06 8.67 0.71
C GLN A 100 -36.22 7.75 0.33
N ARG A 101 -36.07 6.99 -0.78
CA ARG A 101 -37.07 5.99 -1.18
C ARG A 101 -37.28 4.91 -0.11
N VAL A 102 -36.18 4.34 0.40
CA VAL A 102 -36.25 3.32 1.47
C VAL A 102 -36.94 3.88 2.74
N ASN A 103 -36.60 5.11 3.14
CA ASN A 103 -37.18 5.72 4.32
C ASN A 103 -38.67 6.06 4.16
N ALA A 104 -39.14 6.29 2.94
CA ALA A 104 -40.54 6.55 2.61
C ALA A 104 -41.43 5.29 2.63
N LEU A 105 -40.85 4.09 2.61
CA LEU A 105 -41.59 2.84 2.69
C LEU A 105 -42.14 2.64 4.11
N PRO A 106 -43.35 2.07 4.24
CA PRO A 106 -43.88 1.63 5.55
C PRO A 106 -42.94 0.61 6.20
N ASP A 107 -42.96 0.53 7.53
CA ASP A 107 -42.21 -0.51 8.23
C ASP A 107 -42.79 -1.89 7.90
N GLY A 108 -41.91 -2.81 7.48
CA GLY A 108 -42.28 -4.15 7.04
C GLY A 108 -41.22 -4.78 6.11
N ASP A 109 -41.58 -5.92 5.53
CA ASP A 109 -40.67 -6.74 4.72
C ASP A 109 -40.13 -6.01 3.48
N GLU A 110 -40.94 -5.18 2.84
CA GLU A 110 -40.52 -4.40 1.67
C GLU A 110 -39.41 -3.41 2.03
N LYS A 111 -39.56 -2.69 3.13
CA LYS A 111 -38.51 -1.77 3.63
C LYS A 111 -37.25 -2.51 4.02
N GLN A 112 -37.38 -3.67 4.65
CA GLN A 112 -36.24 -4.51 5.01
C GLN A 112 -35.50 -5.00 3.75
N GLN A 113 -36.19 -5.51 2.75
CA GLN A 113 -35.60 -5.94 1.48
C GLN A 113 -34.91 -4.77 0.74
N ALA A 114 -35.52 -3.58 0.75
CA ALA A 114 -34.93 -2.40 0.14
C ALA A 114 -33.63 -1.95 0.87
N ARG A 115 -33.58 -2.07 2.21
CA ARG A 115 -32.34 -1.83 3.00
C ARG A 115 -31.24 -2.85 2.69
N GLU A 116 -31.60 -4.12 2.57
CA GLU A 116 -30.68 -5.19 2.23
C GLU A 116 -30.09 -5.00 0.83
N SER A 117 -30.93 -4.62 -0.15
CA SER A 117 -30.48 -4.26 -1.50
C SER A 117 -29.48 -3.11 -1.47
N LEU A 118 -29.76 -2.02 -0.76
CA LEU A 118 -28.86 -0.88 -0.63
C LEU A 118 -27.52 -1.28 0.04
N ASN A 119 -27.59 -2.15 1.04
CA ASN A 119 -26.37 -2.69 1.68
C ASN A 119 -25.57 -3.58 0.73
N LYS A 120 -26.23 -4.34 -0.13
CA LYS A 120 -25.60 -5.13 -1.19
C LYS A 120 -24.87 -4.21 -2.18
N ASP A 121 -25.54 -3.15 -2.65
CA ASP A 121 -24.92 -2.17 -3.57
C ASP A 121 -23.64 -1.56 -2.96
N GLY A 122 -23.68 -1.22 -1.68
CA GLY A 122 -22.48 -0.72 -0.98
C GLY A 122 -21.35 -1.75 -0.88
N ARG A 123 -21.66 -3.05 -0.75
CA ARG A 123 -20.64 -4.11 -0.80
C ARG A 123 -20.04 -4.28 -2.20
N GLU A 124 -20.84 -4.14 -3.25
CA GLU A 124 -20.33 -4.17 -4.63
C GLU A 124 -19.39 -3.00 -4.91
N VAL A 125 -19.63 -1.80 -4.39
CA VAL A 125 -18.68 -0.67 -4.51
C VAL A 125 -17.32 -1.01 -3.88
N VAL A 126 -17.31 -1.63 -2.69
CA VAL A 126 -16.06 -2.08 -2.04
C VAL A 126 -15.36 -3.16 -2.86
N LEU A 127 -16.13 -4.12 -3.39
CA LEU A 127 -15.59 -5.18 -4.22
C LEU A 127 -14.96 -4.63 -5.50
N ASP A 128 -15.62 -3.69 -6.17
CA ASP A 128 -15.11 -3.10 -7.40
C ASP A 128 -13.87 -2.23 -7.15
N ALA A 129 -13.83 -1.48 -6.03
CA ALA A 129 -12.62 -0.78 -5.61
C ALA A 129 -11.46 -1.76 -5.37
N SER A 130 -11.74 -2.90 -4.70
CA SER A 130 -10.75 -3.96 -4.47
C SER A 130 -10.31 -4.63 -5.78
N ARG A 131 -11.23 -4.88 -6.70
CA ARG A 131 -10.92 -5.42 -8.04
C ARG A 131 -10.00 -4.48 -8.81
N ARG A 132 -10.29 -3.17 -8.81
CA ARG A 132 -9.46 -2.17 -9.49
C ARG A 132 -8.03 -2.14 -8.94
N HIS A 133 -7.88 -2.15 -7.62
CA HIS A 133 -6.58 -2.24 -6.97
C HIS A 133 -5.82 -3.51 -7.39
N LEU A 134 -6.47 -4.68 -7.32
CA LEU A 134 -5.88 -5.97 -7.69
C LEU A 134 -5.54 -6.07 -9.18
N LEU A 135 -6.37 -5.52 -10.07
CA LEU A 135 -6.05 -5.47 -11.51
C LEU A 135 -4.72 -4.77 -11.76
N ARG A 136 -4.49 -3.63 -11.10
CA ARG A 136 -3.21 -2.92 -11.21
C ARG A 136 -2.07 -3.67 -10.54
N ALA A 137 -2.26 -4.19 -9.34
CA ALA A 137 -1.24 -4.99 -8.67
C ALA A 137 -0.77 -6.19 -9.51
N LEU A 138 -1.68 -6.82 -10.24
CA LEU A 138 -1.39 -7.97 -11.09
C LEU A 138 -0.75 -7.58 -12.44
N TYR A 139 -1.27 -6.53 -13.11
CA TYR A 139 -1.00 -6.31 -14.54
C TYR A 139 -0.34 -4.97 -14.87
N SER A 140 -0.23 -4.03 -13.93
CA SER A 140 0.47 -2.77 -14.18
C SER A 140 1.98 -3.01 -14.36
N PRO A 141 2.63 -2.40 -15.36
CA PRO A 141 4.10 -2.40 -15.47
C PRO A 141 4.76 -1.51 -14.41
N SER A 142 4.00 -0.59 -13.79
CA SER A 142 4.48 0.34 -12.77
C SER A 142 4.38 -0.29 -11.37
N GLN A 143 5.06 -1.43 -11.16
CA GLN A 143 4.91 -2.25 -9.97
C GLN A 143 5.26 -1.56 -8.65
N LEU A 144 6.30 -0.71 -8.63
CA LEU A 144 6.64 0.05 -7.44
C LEU A 144 5.54 1.05 -7.06
N ARG A 145 4.84 1.63 -8.05
CA ARG A 145 3.66 2.47 -7.82
C ARG A 145 2.55 1.68 -7.14
N GLU A 146 2.29 0.47 -7.58
CA GLU A 146 1.24 -0.36 -6.99
C GLU A 146 1.59 -0.79 -5.56
N GLN A 147 2.84 -1.17 -5.30
CA GLN A 147 3.31 -1.43 -3.94
C GLN A 147 3.21 -0.21 -3.02
N MET A 148 3.59 0.98 -3.53
CA MET A 148 3.48 2.22 -2.76
C MET A 148 2.02 2.65 -2.57
N THR A 149 1.14 2.38 -3.53
CA THR A 149 -0.31 2.62 -3.36
C THR A 149 -0.85 1.76 -2.23
N TRP A 150 -0.50 0.46 -2.18
CA TRP A 150 -0.87 -0.42 -1.09
C TRP A 150 -0.28 0.04 0.25
N PHE A 151 1.01 0.36 0.29
CA PHE A 151 1.68 0.88 1.49
C PHE A 151 0.97 2.12 2.06
N TRP A 152 0.63 3.10 1.22
CA TRP A 152 -0.03 4.32 1.67
C TRP A 152 -1.51 4.12 1.99
N LEU A 153 -2.22 3.22 1.30
CA LEU A 153 -3.59 2.81 1.69
C LEU A 153 -3.61 2.17 3.08
N ASN A 154 -2.56 1.43 3.42
CA ASN A 154 -2.40 0.84 4.74
C ASN A 154 -1.98 1.87 5.79
N HIS A 155 -1.07 2.80 5.45
CA HIS A 155 -0.62 3.86 6.34
C HIS A 155 -1.71 4.89 6.66
N PHE A 156 -2.49 5.29 5.68
CA PHE A 156 -3.65 6.16 5.79
C PHE A 156 -4.93 5.32 5.72
N ASN A 157 -5.02 4.32 6.59
CA ASN A 157 -6.10 3.35 6.56
C ASN A 157 -7.48 4.00 6.74
N VAL A 158 -8.48 3.47 6.03
CA VAL A 158 -9.89 3.77 6.21
C VAL A 158 -10.71 2.47 6.22
N TYR A 159 -11.69 2.38 7.13
CA TYR A 159 -12.52 1.18 7.28
C TYR A 159 -13.84 1.29 6.51
N ALA A 160 -14.03 0.42 5.53
CA ALA A 160 -15.18 0.43 4.62
C ALA A 160 -16.55 0.38 5.31
N ASN A 161 -16.64 -0.28 6.47
CA ASN A 161 -17.92 -0.47 7.15
C ASN A 161 -18.23 0.62 8.19
N LYS A 162 -17.38 1.64 8.35
CA LYS A 162 -17.73 2.81 9.17
C LYS A 162 -18.51 3.84 8.34
N GLY A 163 -19.59 4.35 8.90
CA GLY A 163 -20.37 5.44 8.31
C GLY A 163 -20.74 5.21 6.84
N GLN A 164 -20.30 6.12 6.00
CA GLN A 164 -20.53 6.10 4.56
C GLN A 164 -19.24 5.86 3.74
N VAL A 165 -18.14 5.53 4.39
CA VAL A 165 -16.80 5.36 3.81
C VAL A 165 -16.83 4.48 2.55
N ARG A 166 -17.57 3.35 2.58
CA ARG A 166 -17.65 2.41 1.43
C ARG A 166 -18.00 3.07 0.09
N TRP A 167 -18.80 4.13 0.13
CA TRP A 167 -19.24 4.86 -1.06
C TRP A 167 -18.21 5.86 -1.58
N MET A 168 -17.17 6.14 -0.78
CA MET A 168 -16.10 7.12 -1.06
C MET A 168 -14.76 6.47 -1.42
N LEU A 169 -14.64 5.13 -1.25
CA LEU A 169 -13.39 4.39 -1.47
C LEU A 169 -12.82 4.51 -2.90
N PRO A 170 -13.67 4.51 -3.97
CA PRO A 170 -13.12 4.64 -5.31
C PRO A 170 -12.32 5.93 -5.51
N GLU A 171 -12.80 7.05 -4.99
CA GLU A 171 -12.10 8.33 -5.07
C GLU A 171 -10.94 8.42 -4.08
N TYR A 172 -11.04 7.76 -2.93
CA TYR A 172 -9.98 7.77 -1.93
C TYR A 172 -8.65 7.25 -2.49
N GLU A 173 -8.66 6.08 -3.12
CA GLU A 173 -7.46 5.56 -3.75
C GLU A 173 -7.01 6.41 -4.95
N GLU A 174 -7.93 6.75 -5.87
CA GLU A 174 -7.58 7.39 -7.14
C GLU A 174 -7.18 8.87 -7.00
N ARG A 175 -7.72 9.59 -6.01
CA ARG A 175 -7.49 11.04 -5.87
C ARG A 175 -6.60 11.39 -4.69
N ALA A 176 -6.72 10.67 -3.55
CA ALA A 176 -5.97 11.02 -2.35
C ALA A 176 -4.65 10.27 -2.23
N ILE A 177 -4.58 9.01 -2.68
CA ILE A 177 -3.39 8.17 -2.47
C ILE A 177 -2.53 8.08 -3.73
N ARG A 178 -3.08 7.50 -4.80
CA ARG A 178 -2.35 7.08 -5.99
C ARG A 178 -1.56 8.19 -6.70
N PRO A 179 -2.06 9.43 -6.85
CA PRO A 179 -1.32 10.52 -7.49
C PRO A 179 -0.10 10.98 -6.69
N HIS A 180 -0.08 10.72 -5.37
CA HIS A 180 0.90 11.28 -4.44
C HIS A 180 1.96 10.28 -3.96
N VAL A 181 1.92 9.01 -4.41
CA VAL A 181 2.74 7.92 -3.87
C VAL A 181 4.26 8.16 -3.94
N PHE A 182 4.75 8.98 -4.87
CA PHE A 182 6.17 9.35 -5.06
C PHE A 182 6.43 10.84 -4.91
N GLY A 183 5.37 11.63 -4.63
CA GLY A 183 5.48 13.07 -4.50
C GLY A 183 6.02 13.51 -3.13
N ARG A 184 5.76 14.76 -2.76
CA ARG A 184 6.11 15.24 -1.43
C ARG A 184 5.16 14.67 -0.38
N PHE A 185 5.68 14.23 0.73
CA PHE A 185 4.87 13.66 1.83
C PHE A 185 3.80 14.65 2.32
N ARG A 186 4.11 15.95 2.38
CA ARG A 186 3.14 17.00 2.71
C ARG A 186 1.92 16.98 1.80
N ASP A 187 2.12 16.79 0.49
CA ASP A 187 1.03 16.81 -0.49
C ASP A 187 0.14 15.57 -0.35
N LEU A 188 0.73 14.42 -0.02
CA LEU A 188 0.00 13.20 0.31
C LEU A 188 -0.82 13.37 1.60
N VAL A 189 -0.23 13.92 2.68
CA VAL A 189 -0.97 14.23 3.91
C VAL A 189 -2.12 15.19 3.63
N MET A 190 -1.88 16.25 2.85
CA MET A 190 -2.91 17.23 2.49
C MET A 190 -4.06 16.58 1.71
N ALA A 191 -3.75 15.69 0.76
CA ALA A 191 -4.75 14.95 -0.01
C ALA A 191 -5.60 14.03 0.90
N THR A 192 -5.01 13.42 1.93
CA THR A 192 -5.78 12.61 2.90
C THR A 192 -6.60 13.44 3.87
N VAL A 193 -6.10 14.61 4.30
CA VAL A 193 -6.82 15.58 5.15
C VAL A 193 -8.08 16.12 4.46
N THR A 194 -8.08 16.21 3.14
CA THR A 194 -9.24 16.65 2.36
C THR A 194 -10.06 15.50 1.79
N ALA A 195 -9.67 14.25 2.04
CA ALA A 195 -10.35 13.09 1.49
C ALA A 195 -11.66 12.79 2.25
N PRO A 196 -12.81 12.74 1.55
CA PRO A 196 -14.12 12.46 2.17
C PRO A 196 -14.14 11.17 3.00
N ALA A 197 -13.50 10.10 2.51
CA ALA A 197 -13.46 8.82 3.22
C ALA A 197 -12.74 8.92 4.58
N MET A 198 -11.61 9.65 4.65
CA MET A 198 -10.86 9.86 5.88
C MET A 198 -11.64 10.74 6.87
N LEU A 199 -12.28 11.80 6.37
CA LEU A 199 -13.08 12.72 7.20
C LEU A 199 -14.30 12.03 7.82
N ASP A 200 -14.95 11.10 7.10
CA ASP A 200 -16.05 10.29 7.63
C ASP A 200 -15.54 9.22 8.60
N TYR A 201 -14.41 8.58 8.26
CA TYR A 201 -13.83 7.50 9.06
C TYR A 201 -13.36 7.99 10.45
N LEU A 202 -12.68 9.13 10.52
CA LEU A 202 -12.14 9.70 11.77
C LEU A 202 -13.03 10.79 12.39
N ASP A 203 -14.32 10.84 11.99
CA ASP A 203 -15.38 11.68 12.57
C ASP A 203 -15.12 13.20 12.49
N ASN A 204 -14.22 13.66 11.59
CA ASN A 204 -13.97 15.10 11.42
C ASN A 204 -15.04 15.80 10.59
N ALA A 205 -15.85 15.05 9.84
CA ALA A 205 -16.85 15.60 8.91
C ALA A 205 -17.81 16.63 9.53
N GLN A 206 -18.01 16.57 10.85
CA GLN A 206 -18.89 17.48 11.59
C GLN A 206 -18.16 18.34 12.64
N SER A 207 -16.82 18.34 12.65
CA SER A 207 -16.03 19.15 13.59
C SER A 207 -16.30 20.65 13.37
N ALA A 208 -16.55 21.37 14.45
CA ALA A 208 -16.87 22.79 14.44
C ALA A 208 -16.33 23.49 15.70
N ALA A 209 -16.15 24.81 15.66
CA ALA A 209 -15.60 25.61 16.75
C ALA A 209 -16.34 25.41 18.11
N ASN A 210 -17.63 25.14 18.07
CA ASN A 210 -18.46 24.85 19.27
C ASN A 210 -18.60 23.35 19.58
N ARG A 211 -18.00 22.47 18.77
CA ARG A 211 -18.01 21.01 18.88
C ARG A 211 -16.76 20.42 18.24
N VAL A 212 -15.62 20.73 18.84
CA VAL A 212 -14.31 20.27 18.36
C VAL A 212 -14.20 18.74 18.55
N ASN A 213 -13.73 18.04 17.54
CA ASN A 213 -13.43 16.61 17.59
C ASN A 213 -11.93 16.40 17.51
N GLU A 214 -11.34 15.82 18.56
CA GLU A 214 -9.90 15.58 18.66
C GLU A 214 -9.44 14.28 17.97
N ASN A 215 -10.38 13.37 17.65
CA ASN A 215 -10.02 12.04 17.14
C ASN A 215 -9.10 12.12 15.92
N TYR A 216 -9.52 12.82 14.88
CA TYR A 216 -8.71 12.95 13.67
C TYR A 216 -7.38 13.67 13.92
N ALA A 217 -7.38 14.72 14.72
CA ALA A 217 -6.16 15.44 15.05
C ALA A 217 -5.12 14.53 15.74
N ARG A 218 -5.58 13.69 16.66
CA ARG A 218 -4.75 12.70 17.35
C ARG A 218 -4.16 11.70 16.38
N GLU A 219 -4.99 11.05 15.56
CA GLU A 219 -4.54 10.06 14.60
C GLU A 219 -3.60 10.65 13.54
N LEU A 220 -3.84 11.88 13.10
CA LEU A 220 -2.99 12.59 12.16
C LEU A 220 -1.57 12.81 12.75
N MET A 221 -1.47 13.11 14.04
CA MET A 221 -0.18 13.24 14.72
C MET A 221 0.46 11.89 15.03
N GLU A 222 -0.29 10.97 15.63
CA GLU A 222 0.23 9.71 16.18
C GLU A 222 0.52 8.66 15.12
N LEU A 223 -0.37 8.48 14.16
CA LEU A 223 -0.28 7.37 13.20
C LEU A 223 0.15 7.82 11.80
N HIS A 224 -0.20 9.04 11.42
CA HIS A 224 0.04 9.48 10.04
C HIS A 224 1.30 10.33 9.89
N THR A 225 1.81 11.00 10.97
CA THR A 225 2.98 11.89 10.87
C THR A 225 4.06 11.61 11.91
N LEU A 226 3.91 12.06 13.17
CA LEU A 226 4.98 12.09 14.18
C LEU A 226 5.33 10.71 14.75
N GLY A 227 4.41 9.76 14.72
CA GLY A 227 4.49 8.48 15.45
C GLY A 227 3.96 8.60 16.89
N VAL A 228 3.53 7.47 17.47
CA VAL A 228 2.88 7.39 18.81
C VAL A 228 3.72 8.07 19.90
N SER A 229 5.03 7.93 19.84
CA SER A 229 5.96 8.53 20.83
C SER A 229 6.68 9.77 20.30
N GLY A 230 6.33 10.28 19.12
CA GLY A 230 7.07 11.37 18.50
C GLY A 230 8.55 11.05 18.25
N GLY A 231 8.92 9.77 18.11
CA GLY A 231 10.27 9.28 17.87
C GLY A 231 10.98 8.70 19.10
N ALA A 232 12.24 8.26 18.93
CA ALA A 232 13.03 7.57 19.94
C ALA A 232 13.35 8.41 21.23
N SER A 233 13.15 9.72 21.17
CA SER A 233 13.42 10.66 22.28
C SER A 233 12.19 11.03 23.13
N GLY A 234 11.06 10.34 22.95
CA GLY A 234 9.82 10.61 23.67
C GLY A 234 8.82 11.43 22.87
N SER A 235 7.65 11.74 23.47
CA SER A 235 6.58 12.48 22.79
C SER A 235 7.03 13.89 22.40
N ARG A 236 6.92 14.20 21.11
CA ARG A 236 7.19 15.53 20.54
C ARG A 236 5.97 16.46 20.65
N TYR A 237 4.81 15.93 21.00
CA TYR A 237 3.55 16.66 21.10
C TYR A 237 2.87 16.42 22.44
N THR A 238 2.05 17.35 22.84
CA THR A 238 1.26 17.34 24.05
C THR A 238 -0.23 17.20 23.74
N GLN A 239 -1.06 16.92 24.75
CA GLN A 239 -2.51 16.97 24.62
C GLN A 239 -3.00 18.34 24.11
N GLN A 240 -2.30 19.43 24.48
CA GLN A 240 -2.62 20.76 23.98
C GLN A 240 -2.36 20.87 22.47
N ASP A 241 -1.28 20.29 21.94
CA ASP A 241 -1.02 20.30 20.50
C ASP A 241 -2.13 19.55 19.73
N VAL A 242 -2.63 18.43 20.29
CA VAL A 242 -3.80 17.72 19.72
C VAL A 242 -5.03 18.62 19.68
N GLN A 243 -5.32 19.34 20.75
CA GLN A 243 -6.43 20.29 20.83
C GLN A 243 -6.27 21.45 19.83
N GLU A 244 -5.08 22.02 19.74
CA GLU A 244 -4.80 23.10 18.78
C GLU A 244 -4.93 22.62 17.34
N LEU A 245 -4.45 21.43 17.01
CA LEU A 245 -4.64 20.83 15.68
C LEU A 245 -6.13 20.56 15.41
N ALA A 246 -6.87 20.05 16.39
CA ALA A 246 -8.31 19.82 16.26
C ALA A 246 -9.08 21.14 16.00
N ARG A 247 -8.68 22.25 16.61
CA ARG A 247 -9.21 23.58 16.33
C ARG A 247 -8.87 24.04 14.90
N VAL A 248 -7.66 23.75 14.41
CA VAL A 248 -7.27 24.00 13.02
C VAL A 248 -8.16 23.22 12.05
N LEU A 249 -8.48 21.97 12.35
CA LEU A 249 -9.28 21.09 11.50
C LEU A 249 -10.80 21.37 11.57
N THR A 250 -11.29 22.29 12.43
CA THR A 250 -12.69 22.68 12.43
C THR A 250 -13.10 23.27 11.09
N GLY A 251 -14.29 22.94 10.63
CA GLY A 251 -14.80 23.37 9.31
C GLY A 251 -14.31 22.54 8.13
N VAL A 252 -13.25 21.73 8.28
CA VAL A 252 -12.87 20.71 7.31
C VAL A 252 -13.89 19.57 7.38
N GLY A 253 -14.60 19.29 6.29
CA GLY A 253 -15.72 18.34 6.36
C GLY A 253 -16.30 17.95 5.02
N LEU A 254 -17.58 17.55 5.04
CA LEU A 254 -18.28 16.98 3.89
C LEU A 254 -19.47 17.82 3.47
N ASN A 255 -19.57 18.12 2.19
CA ASN A 255 -20.76 18.64 1.55
C ASN A 255 -21.55 17.51 0.87
N LEU A 256 -22.36 16.80 1.64
CA LEU A 256 -23.18 15.70 1.13
C LEU A 256 -24.46 16.18 0.41
N ARG A 257 -24.78 17.47 0.49
CA ARG A 257 -25.98 18.06 -0.16
C ARG A 257 -25.70 18.53 -1.58
N GLY A 258 -24.42 18.84 -1.90
CA GLY A 258 -24.01 19.38 -3.21
C GLY A 258 -24.25 20.89 -3.36
N GLU A 259 -24.86 21.55 -2.38
CA GLU A 259 -25.11 22.99 -2.38
C GLU A 259 -24.22 23.70 -1.35
N PRO A 260 -23.63 24.85 -1.69
CA PRO A 260 -22.85 25.60 -0.71
C PRO A 260 -23.74 26.11 0.43
N PRO A 261 -23.21 26.21 1.67
CA PRO A 261 -23.95 26.77 2.79
C PRO A 261 -24.24 28.27 2.57
N LYS A 262 -25.32 28.75 3.17
CA LYS A 262 -25.63 30.18 3.19
C LYS A 262 -24.62 30.90 4.10
N LEU A 263 -23.77 31.73 3.53
CA LEU A 263 -22.68 32.46 4.19
C LEU A 263 -22.80 33.97 3.93
N ASN A 264 -22.33 34.78 4.87
CA ASN A 264 -22.09 36.19 4.59
C ASN A 264 -20.92 36.36 3.59
N PRO A 265 -20.79 37.52 2.90
CA PRO A 265 -19.80 37.72 1.87
C PRO A 265 -18.36 37.46 2.32
N GLN A 266 -18.00 37.85 3.55
CA GLN A 266 -16.65 37.65 4.09
C GLN A 266 -16.31 36.15 4.28
N ARG A 267 -17.24 35.36 4.82
CA ARG A 267 -17.06 33.91 4.97
C ARG A 267 -17.20 33.16 3.65
N ALA A 268 -18.06 33.63 2.73
CA ALA A 268 -18.20 33.02 1.42
C ALA A 268 -16.88 33.05 0.63
N ALA A 269 -16.05 34.11 0.77
CA ALA A 269 -14.74 34.21 0.15
C ALA A 269 -13.73 33.14 0.65
N LEU A 270 -13.92 32.59 1.85
CA LEU A 270 -13.07 31.56 2.45
C LEU A 270 -13.60 30.14 2.21
N TYR A 271 -14.83 29.98 1.72
CA TYR A 271 -15.43 28.68 1.44
C TYR A 271 -14.69 27.98 0.30
N ARG A 272 -14.43 26.67 0.48
CA ARG A 272 -13.84 25.82 -0.54
C ARG A 272 -14.64 24.53 -0.64
N ALA A 273 -14.75 23.99 -1.86
CA ALA A 273 -15.37 22.70 -2.11
C ALA A 273 -14.70 22.00 -3.30
N ASP A 274 -14.56 20.68 -3.21
CA ASP A 274 -14.14 19.82 -4.31
C ASP A 274 -14.82 18.44 -4.15
N GLY A 275 -15.71 18.11 -5.07
CA GLY A 275 -16.52 16.91 -4.98
C GLY A 275 -17.36 16.88 -3.70
N LEU A 276 -17.10 15.89 -2.84
CA LEU A 276 -17.79 15.76 -1.53
C LEU A 276 -17.07 16.49 -0.39
N PHE A 277 -15.87 16.98 -0.60
CA PHE A 277 -15.11 17.77 0.37
C PHE A 277 -15.65 19.20 0.46
N GLU A 278 -15.70 19.76 1.67
CA GLU A 278 -15.84 21.19 1.91
C GLU A 278 -14.93 21.69 3.04
N PHE A 279 -14.47 22.92 2.92
CA PHE A 279 -14.08 23.76 4.05
C PHE A 279 -15.18 24.78 4.29
N ASN A 280 -15.86 24.65 5.44
CA ASN A 280 -16.96 25.53 5.81
C ASN A 280 -16.53 26.55 6.88
N PRO A 281 -16.28 27.81 6.51
CA PRO A 281 -15.78 28.83 7.42
C PRO A 281 -16.81 29.22 8.50
N ALA A 282 -18.10 28.85 8.38
CA ALA A 282 -19.06 29.04 9.44
C ALA A 282 -18.85 28.09 10.62
N ARG A 283 -18.16 26.98 10.40
CA ARG A 283 -17.82 25.99 11.42
C ARG A 283 -16.39 26.13 11.96
N HIS A 284 -15.54 26.94 11.30
CA HIS A 284 -14.12 27.06 11.64
C HIS A 284 -13.89 27.93 12.88
N ASP A 285 -12.93 27.54 13.72
CA ASP A 285 -12.41 28.32 14.84
C ASP A 285 -11.32 29.29 14.33
N PHE A 286 -11.62 30.58 14.33
CA PHE A 286 -10.70 31.65 13.90
C PHE A 286 -9.82 32.19 15.04
N GLY A 287 -9.83 31.62 16.23
CA GLY A 287 -8.94 31.99 17.33
C GLY A 287 -7.48 31.67 17.00
N GLY A 288 -6.55 32.38 17.64
CA GLY A 288 -5.12 32.09 17.51
C GLY A 288 -4.78 30.67 17.96
N LYS A 289 -3.86 29.99 17.27
CA LYS A 289 -3.45 28.61 17.52
C LYS A 289 -1.93 28.49 17.52
N THR A 290 -1.40 27.54 18.30
CA THR A 290 0.03 27.22 18.34
C THR A 290 0.17 25.70 18.28
N LEU A 291 0.89 25.19 17.28
CA LEU A 291 1.11 23.76 17.04
C LEU A 291 2.62 23.46 17.12
N LEU A 292 3.01 22.56 18.01
CA LEU A 292 4.41 22.18 18.21
C LEU A 292 5.35 23.40 18.43
N GLY A 293 4.84 24.43 19.17
CA GLY A 293 5.57 25.68 19.39
C GLY A 293 5.54 26.67 18.23
N VAL A 294 4.94 26.33 17.10
CA VAL A 294 4.80 27.20 15.92
C VAL A 294 3.45 27.89 15.92
N ARG A 295 3.43 29.24 15.89
CA ARG A 295 2.18 29.98 15.77
C ARG A 295 1.59 29.81 14.38
N ILE A 296 0.35 29.37 14.29
CA ILE A 296 -0.43 29.28 13.05
C ILE A 296 -1.12 30.65 12.85
N PRO A 297 -0.82 31.38 11.77
CA PRO A 297 -1.45 32.66 11.47
C PRO A 297 -2.95 32.47 11.19
N SER A 298 -3.77 33.28 11.86
CA SER A 298 -5.25 33.17 11.80
C SER A 298 -5.93 34.46 11.26
N GLY A 299 -5.18 35.34 10.57
CA GLY A 299 -5.69 36.63 10.08
C GLY A 299 -5.47 36.88 8.60
N GLY A 300 -6.33 37.68 7.98
CA GLY A 300 -6.21 38.11 6.59
C GLY A 300 -6.28 36.95 5.59
N ALA A 301 -5.42 36.95 4.59
CA ALA A 301 -5.34 35.89 3.57
C ALA A 301 -4.86 34.53 4.09
N GLN A 302 -4.35 34.48 5.33
CA GLN A 302 -3.86 33.25 5.99
C GLN A 302 -4.89 32.63 6.92
N ALA A 303 -6.11 33.15 6.98
CA ALA A 303 -7.20 32.60 7.77
C ALA A 303 -7.89 31.42 7.09
N GLY A 304 -8.54 30.60 7.89
CA GLY A 304 -9.38 29.51 7.41
C GLY A 304 -8.58 28.35 6.84
N PHE A 305 -8.80 27.93 5.60
CA PHE A 305 -8.16 26.75 5.03
C PHE A 305 -6.61 26.85 4.94
N ALA A 306 -6.06 28.05 4.80
CA ALA A 306 -4.62 28.27 4.85
C ALA A 306 -3.99 27.87 6.20
N GLU A 307 -4.74 27.91 7.29
CA GLU A 307 -4.29 27.42 8.60
C GLU A 307 -4.08 25.89 8.57
N VAL A 308 -4.95 25.15 7.87
CA VAL A 308 -4.82 23.70 7.66
C VAL A 308 -3.56 23.39 6.86
N GLU A 309 -3.32 24.12 5.76
CA GLU A 309 -2.12 23.95 4.91
C GLU A 309 -0.83 24.18 5.70
N GLN A 310 -0.83 25.16 6.60
CA GLN A 310 0.33 25.45 7.46
C GLN A 310 0.51 24.41 8.55
N ALA A 311 -0.55 23.94 9.21
CA ALA A 311 -0.47 22.88 10.21
C ALA A 311 0.08 21.58 9.57
N VAL A 312 -0.40 21.20 8.39
CA VAL A 312 0.14 20.06 7.66
C VAL A 312 1.61 20.25 7.28
N ALA A 313 2.02 21.47 6.92
CA ALA A 313 3.43 21.77 6.64
C ALA A 313 4.31 21.64 7.90
N VAL A 314 3.84 22.10 9.07
CA VAL A 314 4.54 21.93 10.36
C VAL A 314 4.72 20.46 10.69
N LEU A 315 3.64 19.65 10.63
CA LEU A 315 3.70 18.22 10.90
C LEU A 315 4.62 17.46 9.93
N SER A 316 4.54 17.77 8.64
CA SER A 316 5.29 17.04 7.61
C SER A 316 6.80 17.34 7.64
N ARG A 317 7.21 18.49 8.15
CA ARG A 317 8.62 18.90 8.27
C ARG A 317 9.25 18.53 9.60
N ASP A 318 8.48 18.04 10.56
CA ASP A 318 9.02 17.67 11.86
C ASP A 318 10.04 16.52 11.72
N PRO A 319 11.20 16.58 12.41
CA PRO A 319 12.20 15.51 12.38
C PRO A 319 11.64 14.14 12.81
N ALA A 320 10.65 14.10 13.71
CA ALA A 320 9.99 12.86 14.12
C ALA A 320 9.23 12.23 12.93
N THR A 321 8.56 13.04 12.11
CA THR A 321 7.88 12.58 10.89
C THR A 321 8.89 12.00 9.90
N ALA A 322 10.01 12.69 9.65
CA ALA A 322 11.06 12.18 8.77
C ALA A 322 11.56 10.80 9.22
N ARG A 323 11.77 10.60 10.52
CA ARG A 323 12.23 9.34 11.10
C ARG A 323 11.15 8.27 11.07
N PHE A 324 9.93 8.60 11.45
CA PHE A 324 8.80 7.67 11.48
C PHE A 324 8.50 7.10 10.08
N ILE A 325 8.38 7.97 9.08
CA ILE A 325 8.09 7.57 7.70
C ILE A 325 9.25 6.78 7.08
N SER A 326 10.49 7.25 7.26
CA SER A 326 11.68 6.54 6.78
C SER A 326 11.78 5.14 7.38
N ARG A 327 11.52 4.99 8.68
CA ARG A 327 11.51 3.70 9.37
C ARG A 327 10.39 2.79 8.86
N LYS A 328 9.15 3.27 8.73
CA LYS A 328 8.02 2.47 8.20
C LYS A 328 8.29 1.97 6.78
N LEU A 329 8.87 2.79 5.91
CA LEU A 329 9.28 2.38 4.57
C LEU A 329 10.34 1.27 4.61
N ALA A 330 11.36 1.43 5.46
CA ALA A 330 12.42 0.43 5.60
C ALA A 330 11.89 -0.88 6.25
N GLU A 331 10.96 -0.80 7.21
CA GLU A 331 10.27 -1.97 7.80
C GLU A 331 9.40 -2.70 6.76
N TYR A 332 8.74 -1.98 5.88
CA TYR A 332 7.91 -2.58 4.83
C TYR A 332 8.76 -3.27 3.74
N PHE A 333 9.82 -2.61 3.25
CA PHE A 333 10.56 -3.10 2.09
C PHE A 333 11.81 -3.94 2.43
N VAL A 334 12.48 -3.67 3.55
CA VAL A 334 13.83 -4.21 3.80
C VAL A 334 13.84 -5.33 4.82
N ALA A 335 13.38 -5.09 6.05
CA ALA A 335 13.38 -6.07 7.14
C ALA A 335 12.50 -5.58 8.28
N ASP A 336 12.02 -6.50 9.14
CA ASP A 336 11.26 -6.14 10.36
C ASP A 336 12.08 -5.26 11.32
N SER A 337 13.40 -5.40 11.29
CA SER A 337 14.36 -4.56 12.00
C SER A 337 15.39 -4.01 11.01
N PRO A 338 15.09 -2.92 10.32
CA PRO A 338 15.98 -2.38 9.30
C PRO A 338 17.26 -1.81 9.91
N PRO A 339 18.42 -1.86 9.19
CA PRO A 339 19.66 -1.30 9.68
C PRO A 339 19.52 0.19 10.06
N PRO A 340 19.89 0.62 11.28
CA PRO A 340 19.75 2.02 11.71
C PRO A 340 20.44 3.01 10.77
N ALA A 341 21.62 2.66 10.25
CA ALA A 341 22.35 3.51 9.30
C ALA A 341 21.58 3.74 7.98
N LEU A 342 20.78 2.77 7.53
CA LEU A 342 19.89 2.94 6.37
C LEU A 342 18.80 3.96 6.69
N VAL A 343 18.14 3.80 7.83
CA VAL A 343 17.08 4.71 8.28
C VAL A 343 17.62 6.14 8.42
N ASP A 344 18.81 6.32 9.03
CA ASP A 344 19.44 7.63 9.20
C ASP A 344 19.75 8.30 7.84
N ARG A 345 20.21 7.52 6.86
CA ARG A 345 20.44 8.01 5.49
C ARG A 345 19.13 8.44 4.81
N MET A 346 18.05 7.67 5.01
CA MET A 346 16.71 8.01 4.48
C MET A 346 16.17 9.27 5.14
N VAL A 347 16.32 9.43 6.47
CA VAL A 347 15.95 10.64 7.23
C VAL A 347 16.67 11.87 6.70
N ALA A 348 17.99 11.78 6.48
CA ALA A 348 18.77 12.87 5.91
C ALA A 348 18.27 13.27 4.52
N THR A 349 17.89 12.30 3.68
CA THR A 349 17.28 12.59 2.37
C THR A 349 15.89 13.20 2.50
N PHE A 350 15.03 12.67 3.34
CA PHE A 350 13.69 13.20 3.60
C PHE A 350 13.76 14.67 4.00
N THR A 351 14.60 15.01 4.97
CA THR A 351 14.77 16.38 5.48
C THR A 351 15.31 17.31 4.38
N ARG A 352 16.35 16.90 3.67
CA ARG A 352 16.99 17.71 2.62
C ARG A 352 16.07 17.98 1.43
N THR A 353 15.16 17.06 1.11
CA THR A 353 14.28 17.16 -0.08
C THR A 353 12.87 17.63 0.26
N ASP A 354 12.61 18.11 1.49
CA ASP A 354 11.27 18.51 1.96
C ASP A 354 10.22 17.38 1.78
N GLY A 355 10.64 16.14 2.14
CA GLY A 355 9.76 14.97 2.13
C GLY A 355 9.50 14.34 0.76
N ASP A 356 10.42 14.48 -0.21
CA ASP A 356 10.32 13.80 -1.51
C ASP A 356 10.43 12.28 -1.34
N ILE A 357 9.29 11.60 -1.48
CA ILE A 357 9.16 10.14 -1.29
C ILE A 357 9.99 9.38 -2.31
N GLY A 358 10.00 9.81 -3.57
CA GLY A 358 10.78 9.19 -4.64
C GLY A 358 12.29 9.24 -4.35
N ALA A 359 12.78 10.37 -3.83
CA ALA A 359 14.18 10.52 -3.42
C ALA A 359 14.52 9.61 -2.22
N VAL A 360 13.63 9.48 -1.25
CA VAL A 360 13.79 8.57 -0.09
C VAL A 360 13.85 7.11 -0.54
N LEU A 361 12.95 6.69 -1.44
CA LEU A 361 12.94 5.34 -2.02
C LEU A 361 14.22 5.07 -2.83
N THR A 362 14.67 6.04 -3.62
CA THR A 362 15.95 5.93 -4.37
C THR A 362 17.11 5.71 -3.40
N THR A 363 17.16 6.49 -2.32
CA THR A 363 18.18 6.34 -1.27
C THR A 363 18.12 4.95 -0.64
N MET A 364 16.94 4.43 -0.34
CA MET A 364 16.76 3.11 0.26
C MET A 364 17.19 1.97 -0.69
N PHE A 365 16.65 1.94 -1.90
CA PHE A 365 16.84 0.81 -2.82
C PHE A 365 18.24 0.72 -3.44
N LEU A 366 19.00 1.81 -3.44
CA LEU A 366 20.38 1.86 -3.94
C LEU A 366 21.41 1.94 -2.81
N ALA A 367 20.99 1.87 -1.54
CA ALA A 367 21.91 1.93 -0.40
C ALA A 367 22.78 0.68 -0.28
N PRO A 368 24.08 0.81 0.08
CA PRO A 368 24.93 -0.32 0.37
C PRO A 368 24.45 -1.14 1.58
N GLU A 369 23.72 -0.54 2.52
CA GLU A 369 23.08 -1.20 3.64
C GLU A 369 22.01 -2.20 3.17
N PHE A 370 21.19 -1.81 2.19
CA PHE A 370 20.19 -2.69 1.59
C PHE A 370 20.85 -3.85 0.82
N ASP A 371 21.91 -3.55 0.09
CA ASP A 371 22.72 -4.57 -0.61
C ASP A 371 23.30 -5.62 0.35
N ARG A 372 23.70 -5.22 1.56
CA ARG A 372 24.17 -6.15 2.59
C ARG A 372 23.03 -7.01 3.14
N VAL A 373 21.84 -6.46 3.34
CA VAL A 373 20.65 -7.24 3.72
C VAL A 373 20.33 -8.28 2.64
N LEU A 374 20.31 -7.91 1.36
CA LEU A 374 20.08 -8.83 0.26
C LEU A 374 21.15 -9.95 0.19
N ALA A 375 22.40 -9.64 0.53
CA ALA A 375 23.51 -10.60 0.53
C ALA A 375 23.53 -11.53 1.75
N SER A 376 22.99 -11.10 2.90
CA SER A 376 23.01 -11.88 4.16
C SER A 376 22.07 -13.09 4.14
N GLY A 377 21.19 -13.21 3.16
CA GLY A 377 20.15 -14.24 3.13
C GLY A 377 18.91 -13.91 3.97
N SER A 378 18.94 -12.81 4.75
CA SER A 378 17.74 -12.32 5.43
C SER A 378 16.69 -11.90 4.42
N ARG A 379 15.45 -12.34 4.61
CA ARG A 379 14.34 -12.08 3.71
C ARG A 379 13.16 -11.52 4.48
N LYS A 380 12.39 -10.65 3.83
CA LYS A 380 11.12 -10.17 4.37
C LYS A 380 10.04 -11.20 4.14
N PHE A 381 9.33 -11.61 5.19
CA PHE A 381 8.16 -12.48 5.06
C PHE A 381 7.05 -11.73 4.29
N LYS A 382 6.41 -12.41 3.35
CA LYS A 382 5.33 -11.81 2.55
C LYS A 382 4.08 -11.66 3.40
N ASP A 383 3.54 -10.44 3.49
CA ASP A 383 2.16 -10.25 3.93
C ASP A 383 1.17 -10.96 2.98
N PRO A 384 -0.11 -11.09 3.33
CA PRO A 384 -1.10 -11.75 2.46
C PRO A 384 -1.22 -11.11 1.07
N MET A 385 -1.18 -9.77 0.96
CA MET A 385 -1.26 -9.08 -0.34
C MET A 385 -0.08 -9.45 -1.23
N VAL A 386 1.15 -9.34 -0.72
CA VAL A 386 2.35 -9.70 -1.47
C VAL A 386 2.35 -11.19 -1.81
N PHE A 387 1.94 -12.08 -0.88
CA PHE A 387 1.87 -13.51 -1.13
C PHE A 387 0.89 -13.86 -2.25
N VAL A 388 -0.35 -13.40 -2.18
CA VAL A 388 -1.39 -13.72 -3.15
C VAL A 388 -1.05 -13.14 -4.51
N VAL A 389 -0.69 -11.86 -4.58
CA VAL A 389 -0.39 -11.19 -5.86
C VAL A 389 0.86 -11.77 -6.51
N SER A 390 1.95 -12.02 -5.75
CA SER A 390 3.17 -12.62 -6.34
C SER A 390 2.94 -14.05 -6.83
N SER A 391 2.11 -14.83 -6.12
CA SER A 391 1.74 -16.18 -6.53
C SER A 391 0.91 -16.19 -7.80
N MET A 392 -0.04 -15.27 -7.93
CA MET A 392 -0.83 -15.09 -9.15
C MET A 392 0.03 -14.63 -10.32
N ARG A 393 0.92 -13.66 -10.11
CA ARG A 393 1.84 -13.15 -11.15
C ARG A 393 2.76 -14.26 -11.67
N LEU A 394 3.32 -15.07 -10.78
CA LEU A 394 4.14 -16.21 -11.19
C LEU A 394 3.34 -17.28 -11.93
N ALA A 395 2.20 -17.70 -11.37
CA ALA A 395 1.43 -18.81 -11.90
C ALA A 395 0.77 -18.51 -13.26
N TYR A 396 0.37 -17.25 -13.46
CA TYR A 396 -0.36 -16.85 -14.67
C TYR A 396 0.46 -16.01 -15.66
N ASP A 397 1.60 -15.46 -15.25
CA ASP A 397 2.59 -14.74 -16.07
C ASP A 397 1.96 -13.85 -17.16
N GLY A 398 1.16 -12.86 -16.73
CA GLY A 398 0.46 -11.93 -17.60
C GLY A 398 -0.84 -12.45 -18.24
N ARG A 399 -1.22 -13.72 -18.05
CA ARG A 399 -2.53 -14.20 -18.49
C ARG A 399 -3.63 -13.56 -17.67
N GLN A 400 -4.62 -13.00 -18.36
CA GLN A 400 -5.72 -12.31 -17.71
C GLN A 400 -6.66 -13.25 -16.98
N VAL A 401 -6.95 -12.93 -15.73
CA VAL A 401 -8.01 -13.51 -14.90
C VAL A 401 -9.23 -12.62 -15.04
N THR A 402 -10.36 -13.20 -15.39
CA THR A 402 -11.59 -12.42 -15.65
C THR A 402 -12.42 -12.18 -14.39
N ASN A 403 -12.24 -13.00 -13.35
CA ASN A 403 -12.95 -12.87 -12.09
C ASN A 403 -11.97 -12.79 -10.90
N LEU A 404 -11.94 -11.64 -10.25
CA LEU A 404 -11.10 -11.40 -9.08
C LEU A 404 -11.82 -11.63 -7.73
N ARG A 405 -13.11 -12.04 -7.71
CA ARG A 405 -13.79 -12.38 -6.44
C ARG A 405 -13.05 -13.47 -5.64
N PRO A 406 -12.54 -14.56 -6.25
CA PRO A 406 -11.75 -15.53 -5.51
C PRO A 406 -10.48 -14.90 -4.88
N VAL A 407 -9.81 -14.00 -5.58
CA VAL A 407 -8.60 -13.33 -5.08
C VAL A 407 -8.92 -12.43 -3.89
N VAL A 408 -9.99 -11.64 -3.97
CA VAL A 408 -10.50 -10.84 -2.83
C VAL A 408 -10.83 -11.75 -1.64
N ASN A 409 -11.48 -12.90 -1.88
CA ASN A 409 -11.82 -13.85 -0.82
C ASN A 409 -10.58 -14.48 -0.17
N TRP A 410 -9.51 -14.74 -0.92
CA TRP A 410 -8.26 -15.25 -0.36
C TRP A 410 -7.61 -14.23 0.60
N LEU A 411 -7.60 -12.95 0.24
CA LEU A 411 -7.13 -11.90 1.14
C LEU A 411 -7.98 -11.81 2.42
N ASN A 412 -9.31 -11.95 2.29
CA ASN A 412 -10.22 -11.99 3.44
C ASN A 412 -9.90 -13.19 4.37
N GLN A 413 -9.67 -14.38 3.78
CA GLN A 413 -9.33 -15.60 4.53
C GLN A 413 -7.97 -15.50 5.24
N LEU A 414 -7.03 -14.75 4.67
CA LEU A 414 -5.73 -14.47 5.26
C LEU A 414 -5.76 -13.31 6.25
N GLY A 415 -6.92 -12.68 6.50
CA GLY A 415 -7.08 -11.61 7.48
C GLY A 415 -6.58 -10.23 7.02
N GLU A 416 -6.35 -10.05 5.71
CA GLU A 416 -5.91 -8.77 5.12
C GLU A 416 -6.86 -8.29 4.00
N PRO A 417 -8.19 -8.18 4.27
CA PRO A 417 -9.13 -7.64 3.30
C PRO A 417 -8.82 -6.18 2.95
N LEU A 418 -8.85 -5.83 1.67
CA LEU A 418 -8.75 -4.44 1.23
C LEU A 418 -9.84 -3.60 1.90
N TYR A 419 -9.45 -2.44 2.46
CA TYR A 419 -10.34 -1.52 3.20
C TYR A 419 -11.05 -2.15 4.41
N GLY A 420 -10.53 -3.28 4.92
CA GLY A 420 -11.17 -4.07 5.97
C GLY A 420 -10.55 -3.93 7.36
N HIS A 421 -9.41 -3.25 7.50
CA HIS A 421 -8.78 -3.03 8.81
C HIS A 421 -9.57 -2.00 9.61
N VAL A 422 -9.94 -2.37 10.87
CA VAL A 422 -10.88 -1.57 11.67
C VAL A 422 -10.21 -0.35 12.29
N ALA A 423 -8.98 -0.51 12.77
CA ALA A 423 -8.23 0.55 13.44
C ALA A 423 -7.43 1.42 12.45
N PRO A 424 -7.15 2.70 12.77
CA PRO A 424 -6.49 3.62 11.84
C PRO A 424 -4.99 3.37 11.64
N ASP A 425 -4.37 2.50 12.41
CA ASP A 425 -2.94 2.14 12.35
C ASP A 425 -2.55 1.27 11.13
N GLY A 426 -3.56 0.63 10.49
CA GLY A 426 -3.37 -0.28 9.36
C GLY A 426 -2.84 -1.67 9.75
N TYR A 427 -2.72 -2.55 8.76
CA TYR A 427 -2.20 -3.90 8.95
C TYR A 427 -0.72 -3.90 9.34
N PRO A 428 -0.29 -4.80 10.23
CA PRO A 428 1.11 -4.92 10.60
C PRO A 428 1.96 -5.42 9.44
N SER A 429 3.21 -4.97 9.35
CA SER A 429 4.17 -5.39 8.31
C SER A 429 5.15 -6.47 8.76
N SER A 430 5.12 -6.91 10.03
CA SER A 430 6.08 -7.86 10.60
C SER A 430 5.71 -9.32 10.34
N GLU A 431 6.71 -10.19 10.24
CA GLU A 431 6.55 -11.64 10.08
C GLU A 431 5.69 -12.24 11.18
N GLY A 432 5.90 -11.83 12.44
CA GLY A 432 5.16 -12.37 13.59
C GLY A 432 3.64 -12.24 13.49
N ALA A 433 3.14 -11.27 12.71
CA ALA A 433 1.70 -11.11 12.46
C ALA A 433 1.15 -12.13 11.44
N TRP A 434 1.98 -12.62 10.52
CA TRP A 434 1.55 -13.38 9.35
C TRP A 434 2.07 -14.82 9.26
N ALA A 435 2.95 -15.26 10.17
CA ALA A 435 3.61 -16.57 10.16
C ALA A 435 3.01 -17.57 11.16
N SER A 436 1.82 -17.31 11.72
CA SER A 436 1.19 -18.27 12.65
C SER A 436 0.78 -19.56 11.95
N SER A 437 0.68 -20.67 12.72
CA SER A 437 0.28 -21.98 12.16
C SER A 437 -1.04 -21.93 11.39
N GLY A 438 -2.05 -21.21 11.90
CA GLY A 438 -3.33 -21.01 11.21
C GLY A 438 -3.18 -20.26 9.88
N GLN A 439 -2.33 -19.25 9.85
CA GLN A 439 -2.00 -18.51 8.62
C GLN A 439 -1.31 -19.42 7.60
N MET A 440 -0.36 -20.27 8.04
CA MET A 440 0.36 -21.18 7.14
C MET A 440 -0.58 -22.21 6.51
N VAL A 441 -1.51 -22.78 7.26
CA VAL A 441 -2.53 -23.70 6.70
C VAL A 441 -3.35 -23.00 5.61
N ARG A 442 -3.83 -21.77 5.85
CA ARG A 442 -4.57 -20.99 4.85
C ARG A 442 -3.74 -20.67 3.63
N ARG A 443 -2.46 -20.32 3.80
CA ARG A 443 -1.54 -20.10 2.68
C ARG A 443 -1.38 -21.35 1.82
N PHE A 444 -1.27 -22.53 2.39
CA PHE A 444 -1.19 -23.79 1.65
C PHE A 444 -2.47 -24.10 0.87
N GLU A 445 -3.64 -23.87 1.47
CA GLU A 445 -4.93 -24.01 0.78
C GLU A 445 -5.03 -23.06 -0.42
N ILE A 446 -4.61 -21.82 -0.25
CA ILE A 446 -4.61 -20.80 -1.33
C ILE A 446 -3.55 -21.10 -2.38
N ALA A 447 -2.35 -21.52 -2.00
CA ALA A 447 -1.31 -21.98 -2.92
C ALA A 447 -1.82 -23.12 -3.81
N ARG A 448 -2.53 -24.10 -3.21
CA ARG A 448 -3.18 -25.20 -3.94
C ARG A 448 -4.27 -24.66 -4.88
N ALA A 449 -5.10 -23.73 -4.42
CA ALA A 449 -6.13 -23.13 -5.26
C ALA A 449 -5.53 -22.40 -6.46
N ILE A 450 -4.51 -21.56 -6.25
CA ILE A 450 -3.79 -20.87 -7.34
C ILE A 450 -3.13 -21.88 -8.27
N GLY A 451 -2.41 -22.86 -7.72
CA GLY A 451 -1.63 -23.85 -8.47
C GLY A 451 -2.46 -24.80 -9.33
N SER A 452 -3.71 -25.06 -8.94
CA SER A 452 -4.65 -25.92 -9.70
C SER A 452 -5.45 -25.19 -10.78
N GLY A 453 -5.46 -23.85 -10.80
CA GLY A 453 -6.17 -23.05 -11.78
C GLY A 453 -7.70 -23.20 -11.69
N PRO A 454 -8.34 -22.74 -10.60
CA PRO A 454 -9.76 -22.95 -10.39
C PRO A 454 -10.60 -22.25 -11.46
N ALA A 455 -11.66 -22.93 -11.93
CA ALA A 455 -12.56 -22.40 -12.95
C ALA A 455 -13.19 -21.04 -12.55
N GLY A 456 -13.36 -20.80 -11.24
CA GLY A 456 -13.88 -19.54 -10.71
C GLY A 456 -13.09 -18.28 -11.07
N LEU A 457 -11.79 -18.40 -11.38
CA LEU A 457 -10.98 -17.27 -11.87
C LEU A 457 -11.35 -16.82 -13.29
N PHE A 458 -12.04 -17.67 -14.05
CA PHE A 458 -12.39 -17.46 -15.46
C PHE A 458 -13.90 -17.52 -15.69
N ALA A 459 -14.70 -17.39 -14.64
CA ALA A 459 -16.15 -17.35 -14.70
C ALA A 459 -16.66 -15.92 -14.51
N GLY A 460 -17.77 -15.56 -15.15
CA GLY A 460 -18.49 -14.33 -14.85
C GLY A 460 -19.16 -14.36 -13.48
N ASP A 461 -19.75 -13.24 -13.07
CA ASP A 461 -20.49 -13.14 -11.80
C ASP A 461 -21.71 -14.08 -11.74
N ASP A 462 -22.21 -14.53 -12.91
CA ASP A 462 -23.26 -15.54 -13.08
C ASP A 462 -22.74 -16.99 -13.01
N GLY A 463 -21.45 -17.19 -12.74
CA GLY A 463 -20.79 -18.49 -12.67
C GLY A 463 -20.49 -19.14 -14.04
N LYS A 464 -20.85 -18.48 -15.15
CA LYS A 464 -20.56 -19.01 -16.48
C LYS A 464 -19.14 -18.68 -16.92
N PRO A 465 -18.45 -19.57 -17.65
CA PRO A 465 -17.14 -19.28 -18.21
C PRO A 465 -17.20 -18.06 -19.15
N THR A 466 -16.39 -17.05 -18.88
CA THR A 466 -16.29 -15.83 -19.71
C THR A 466 -15.08 -15.84 -20.62
N ALA A 467 -14.09 -16.69 -20.32
CA ALA A 467 -12.88 -16.85 -21.09
C ALA A 467 -12.37 -18.30 -21.07
N ARG A 468 -11.44 -18.60 -21.98
CA ARG A 468 -10.75 -19.89 -21.99
C ARG A 468 -9.93 -20.04 -20.70
N ARG A 469 -10.16 -21.13 -19.95
CA ARG A 469 -9.44 -21.44 -18.72
C ARG A 469 -7.93 -21.45 -18.98
N GLY A 470 -7.19 -20.56 -18.31
CA GLY A 470 -5.74 -20.60 -18.28
C GLY A 470 -5.26 -21.58 -17.21
N PHE A 471 -4.50 -22.60 -17.58
CA PHE A 471 -3.86 -23.48 -16.60
C PHE A 471 -2.54 -22.83 -16.16
N PRO A 472 -2.26 -22.73 -14.84
CA PRO A 472 -1.01 -22.13 -14.37
C PRO A 472 0.19 -23.06 -14.65
N VAL A 473 1.30 -22.48 -15.11
CA VAL A 473 2.56 -23.16 -15.38
C VAL A 473 3.70 -22.40 -14.71
N ALA A 474 3.89 -22.66 -13.40
CA ALA A 474 4.91 -21.96 -12.64
C ALA A 474 6.34 -22.45 -12.94
N ASN A 475 6.53 -23.68 -13.48
CA ASN A 475 7.81 -24.21 -13.95
C ASN A 475 8.17 -23.70 -15.36
N SER A 476 8.01 -22.41 -15.58
CA SER A 476 8.37 -21.74 -16.83
C SER A 476 9.88 -21.60 -16.99
N ARG A 477 10.34 -21.21 -18.19
CA ARG A 477 11.75 -20.87 -18.43
C ARG A 477 12.25 -19.82 -17.41
N MET A 478 11.40 -18.84 -17.06
CA MET A 478 11.72 -17.85 -16.05
C MET A 478 12.07 -18.50 -14.70
N PHE A 479 11.30 -19.52 -14.26
CA PHE A 479 11.58 -20.25 -13.02
C PHE A 479 12.98 -20.85 -13.06
N TYR A 480 13.35 -21.61 -14.09
CA TYR A 480 14.66 -22.26 -14.21
C TYR A 480 15.82 -21.26 -14.34
N ASP A 481 15.60 -20.16 -15.03
CA ASP A 481 16.62 -19.13 -15.21
C ASP A 481 16.85 -18.28 -13.93
N THR A 482 15.91 -18.29 -12.97
CA THR A 482 15.93 -17.35 -11.81
C THR A 482 15.60 -18.01 -10.48
N ILE A 483 14.36 -18.47 -10.26
CA ILE A 483 13.81 -18.87 -8.96
C ILE A 483 14.44 -20.18 -8.45
N GLU A 484 14.68 -21.15 -9.31
CA GLU A 484 15.22 -22.46 -8.95
C GLU A 484 16.47 -22.36 -8.08
N ARG A 485 17.34 -21.38 -8.38
CA ARG A 485 18.60 -21.16 -7.63
C ARG A 485 18.40 -20.65 -6.22
N THR A 486 17.24 -20.09 -5.93
CA THR A 486 16.90 -19.59 -4.59
C THR A 486 16.33 -20.67 -3.67
N LEU A 487 15.99 -21.84 -4.23
CA LEU A 487 15.37 -22.93 -3.49
C LEU A 487 16.39 -23.77 -2.73
N GLY A 488 16.03 -24.18 -1.52
CA GLY A 488 16.79 -25.12 -0.71
C GLY A 488 16.71 -26.55 -1.23
N PRO A 489 17.59 -27.44 -0.75
CA PRO A 489 17.63 -28.85 -1.19
C PRO A 489 16.30 -29.57 -0.94
N SER A 490 15.65 -29.32 0.19
CA SER A 490 14.37 -29.98 0.55
C SER A 490 13.24 -29.59 -0.41
N THR A 491 13.14 -28.32 -0.75
CA THR A 491 12.13 -27.84 -1.71
C THR A 491 12.38 -28.40 -3.11
N ARG A 492 13.64 -28.43 -3.58
CA ARG A 492 13.99 -29.06 -4.87
C ARG A 492 13.66 -30.54 -4.90
N ALA A 493 13.95 -31.28 -3.81
CA ALA A 493 13.59 -32.69 -3.71
C ALA A 493 12.07 -32.91 -3.75
N ALA A 494 11.29 -32.09 -3.04
CA ALA A 494 9.84 -32.16 -3.08
C ALA A 494 9.26 -31.85 -4.48
N LEU A 495 9.80 -30.83 -5.17
CA LEU A 495 9.40 -30.51 -6.56
C LEU A 495 9.70 -31.65 -7.54
N ALA A 496 10.82 -32.37 -7.35
CA ALA A 496 11.18 -33.52 -8.18
C ALA A 496 10.27 -34.73 -7.99
N GLN A 497 9.53 -34.81 -6.86
CA GLN A 497 8.60 -35.90 -6.55
C GLN A 497 7.16 -35.58 -6.98
N ALA A 498 6.87 -34.36 -7.42
CA ALA A 498 5.53 -33.98 -7.83
C ALA A 498 5.05 -34.77 -9.06
N GLU A 499 3.89 -35.41 -8.94
CA GLU A 499 3.32 -36.29 -9.97
C GLU A 499 2.47 -35.54 -11.01
N SER A 500 2.15 -34.25 -10.73
CA SER A 500 1.35 -33.41 -11.62
C SER A 500 1.80 -31.97 -11.60
N GLN A 501 1.49 -31.22 -12.68
CA GLN A 501 1.78 -29.77 -12.74
C GLN A 501 1.07 -28.99 -11.61
N ALA A 502 -0.15 -29.38 -11.26
CA ALA A 502 -0.89 -28.73 -10.17
C ALA A 502 -0.21 -28.96 -8.81
N GLU A 503 0.27 -30.16 -8.57
CA GLU A 503 1.04 -30.49 -7.36
C GLU A 503 2.38 -29.74 -7.33
N TRP A 504 3.11 -29.75 -8.45
CA TRP A 504 4.37 -29.02 -8.58
C TRP A 504 4.20 -27.52 -8.27
N ASN A 505 3.18 -26.88 -8.88
CA ASN A 505 2.83 -25.49 -8.60
C ASN A 505 2.51 -25.27 -7.10
N THR A 506 1.75 -26.21 -6.50
CA THR A 506 1.36 -26.13 -5.09
C THR A 506 2.58 -26.23 -4.18
N VAL A 507 3.48 -27.17 -4.44
CA VAL A 507 4.72 -27.35 -3.66
C VAL A 507 5.57 -26.09 -3.72
N LEU A 508 5.78 -25.53 -4.91
CA LEU A 508 6.54 -24.28 -5.05
C LEU A 508 5.91 -23.13 -4.27
N LEU A 509 4.61 -22.87 -4.48
CA LEU A 509 3.90 -21.75 -3.85
C LEU A 509 3.72 -21.93 -2.33
N SER A 510 3.91 -23.14 -1.82
CA SER A 510 3.87 -23.48 -0.40
C SER A 510 5.25 -23.54 0.26
N SER A 511 6.32 -23.40 -0.54
CA SER A 511 7.69 -23.55 -0.02
C SER A 511 8.09 -22.42 0.93
N PRO A 512 8.98 -22.68 1.90
CA PRO A 512 9.49 -21.65 2.80
C PRO A 512 10.13 -20.47 2.07
N GLU A 513 10.85 -20.75 0.98
CA GLU A 513 11.51 -19.75 0.17
C GLU A 513 10.50 -18.85 -0.56
N TRP A 514 9.35 -19.42 -0.98
CA TRP A 514 8.30 -18.64 -1.61
C TRP A 514 7.54 -17.73 -0.63
N MET A 515 7.49 -18.08 0.66
CA MET A 515 6.87 -17.23 1.69
C MET A 515 7.66 -15.93 1.95
N GLN A 516 8.85 -15.80 1.39
CA GLN A 516 9.75 -14.66 1.57
C GLN A 516 9.97 -13.93 0.23
N ARG A 517 10.37 -12.64 0.31
CA ARG A 517 10.69 -11.81 -0.87
C ARG A 517 12.09 -11.24 -0.82
#